data_7c8a8f2b4df1de3dfd5303c5fc3b4ae7
#
_entry.id   7c8a8f2b4df1de3dfd5303c5fc3b4ae7
#
_cell.length_a   1.000
_cell.length_b   1.000
_cell.length_c   1.000
_cell.angle_alpha   90.00
_cell.angle_beta   90.00
_cell.angle_gamma   90.00
#
_symmetry.space_group_name_H-M   'P 1'
#
loop_
_entity.id
_entity.type
_entity.pdbx_description
1 polymer ?
#
loop_
_entity_poly.entity_id
_entity_poly.type
_entity_poly.pdbx_seq_one_letter_code
_entity_poly.pdbx_strand_id
1 'polypeptide(L)'
;LLIGIGDVAEVNKVTVLWPSGKRSEVSSVKAGSLLTIHENAKEAEPKVVMPVPISLPTAQTKLPPSGRLDLPVKKKMNVVVTLASWCPVCLGEVEHFRRLTQNVGGEMGFYAFPIDPEDDEAKLEEFRKKVNPAYEILSNPTSAQREAMEKLMVQHFGEMPLPVTFILDDQGEVLEAMKGTPTLSQLRLLNQ
;
A
#
# COMPACT_ATOMS: atom_id res chain seq x y z
N LEU A 1 1.46 -8.18 -18.52
CA LEU A 1 0.13 -7.80 -18.02
C LEU A 1 -0.38 -8.93 -17.12
N LEU A 2 -0.83 -8.61 -15.92
CA LEU A 2 -1.49 -9.55 -15.00
C LEU A 2 -2.99 -9.25 -15.00
N ILE A 3 -3.80 -10.29 -15.17
CA ILE A 3 -5.27 -10.16 -15.22
C ILE A 3 -5.87 -11.05 -14.13
N GLY A 4 -6.57 -10.44 -13.18
CA GLY A 4 -7.35 -11.17 -12.18
C GLY A 4 -8.66 -11.68 -12.79
N ILE A 5 -8.95 -12.96 -12.59
CA ILE A 5 -10.15 -13.62 -13.11
C ILE A 5 -11.11 -14.10 -11.99
N GLY A 6 -10.88 -13.69 -10.74
CA GLY A 6 -11.65 -14.15 -9.57
C GLY A 6 -11.44 -15.65 -9.32
N ASP A 7 -12.49 -16.33 -8.87
CA ASP A 7 -12.46 -17.75 -8.48
C ASP A 7 -12.73 -18.73 -9.64
N VAL A 8 -12.72 -18.25 -10.89
CA VAL A 8 -12.97 -19.15 -12.03
C VAL A 8 -11.71 -19.94 -12.39
N ALA A 9 -11.87 -21.22 -12.64
CA ALA A 9 -10.77 -22.13 -12.98
C ALA A 9 -10.29 -21.97 -14.43
N GLU A 10 -11.12 -21.43 -15.31
CA GLU A 10 -10.84 -21.32 -16.74
C GLU A 10 -11.58 -20.10 -17.33
N VAL A 11 -10.90 -19.43 -18.27
CA VAL A 11 -11.47 -18.34 -19.08
C VAL A 11 -11.77 -18.90 -20.47
N ASN A 12 -13.02 -18.80 -20.89
CA ASN A 12 -13.48 -19.35 -22.17
C ASN A 12 -12.76 -18.72 -23.37
N LYS A 13 -12.42 -17.42 -23.27
CA LYS A 13 -11.84 -16.69 -24.39
C LYS A 13 -11.05 -15.47 -23.90
N VAL A 14 -9.87 -15.31 -24.46
CA VAL A 14 -9.03 -14.10 -24.33
C VAL A 14 -8.89 -13.47 -25.71
N THR A 15 -9.24 -12.20 -25.81
CA THR A 15 -9.09 -11.43 -27.05
C THR A 15 -8.06 -10.32 -26.85
N VAL A 16 -7.09 -10.24 -27.72
CA VAL A 16 -6.09 -9.17 -27.75
C VAL A 16 -6.34 -8.30 -28.97
N LEU A 17 -6.52 -7.00 -28.75
CA LEU A 17 -6.58 -6.00 -29.80
C LEU A 17 -5.23 -5.30 -29.87
N TRP A 18 -4.57 -5.42 -30.99
CA TRP A 18 -3.23 -4.84 -31.24
C TRP A 18 -3.33 -3.38 -31.68
N PRO A 19 -2.30 -2.56 -31.43
CA PRO A 19 -2.27 -1.19 -31.93
C PRO A 19 -2.40 -1.05 -33.45
N SER A 20 -2.01 -2.07 -34.21
CA SER A 20 -2.19 -2.16 -35.65
C SER A 20 -3.65 -2.35 -36.11
N GLY A 21 -4.58 -2.58 -35.16
CA GLY A 21 -5.97 -2.94 -35.42
C GLY A 21 -6.22 -4.45 -35.61
N LYS A 22 -5.18 -5.27 -35.61
CA LYS A 22 -5.32 -6.73 -35.67
C LYS A 22 -5.90 -7.26 -34.37
N ARG A 23 -6.52 -8.45 -34.47
CA ARG A 23 -7.11 -9.15 -33.34
C ARG A 23 -6.56 -10.58 -33.26
N SER A 24 -6.12 -10.99 -32.07
CA SER A 24 -5.76 -12.36 -31.75
C SER A 24 -6.73 -12.91 -30.72
N GLU A 25 -7.13 -14.18 -30.85
CA GLU A 25 -8.05 -14.84 -29.92
C GLU A 25 -7.45 -16.16 -29.45
N VAL A 26 -7.59 -16.45 -28.16
CA VAL A 26 -7.18 -17.70 -27.51
C VAL A 26 -8.34 -18.21 -26.68
N SER A 27 -8.73 -19.47 -26.89
CA SER A 27 -9.83 -20.10 -26.17
C SER A 27 -9.31 -21.02 -25.07
N SER A 28 -10.15 -21.27 -24.06
CA SER A 28 -9.91 -22.28 -23.02
C SER A 28 -8.60 -22.10 -22.27
N VAL A 29 -8.44 -20.94 -21.63
CA VAL A 29 -7.24 -20.60 -20.87
C VAL A 29 -7.47 -20.90 -19.38
N LYS A 30 -6.70 -21.84 -18.84
CA LYS A 30 -6.77 -22.19 -17.41
C LYS A 30 -6.22 -21.08 -16.53
N ALA A 31 -6.79 -20.93 -15.32
CA ALA A 31 -6.24 -20.05 -14.30
C ALA A 31 -4.76 -20.37 -14.03
N GLY A 32 -3.96 -19.35 -13.73
CA GLY A 32 -2.52 -19.51 -13.51
C GLY A 32 -1.69 -19.77 -14.77
N SER A 33 -2.26 -19.59 -15.97
CA SER A 33 -1.51 -19.73 -17.22
C SER A 33 -0.76 -18.44 -17.57
N LEU A 34 0.47 -18.59 -18.07
CA LEU A 34 1.20 -17.56 -18.79
C LEU A 34 0.91 -17.68 -20.28
N LEU A 35 0.28 -16.67 -20.83
CA LEU A 35 -0.01 -16.56 -22.25
C LEU A 35 1.03 -15.69 -22.95
N THR A 36 1.75 -16.25 -23.90
CA THR A 36 2.57 -15.47 -24.83
C THR A 36 1.84 -15.41 -26.17
N ILE A 37 1.39 -14.25 -26.57
CA ILE A 37 0.67 -14.02 -27.82
C ILE A 37 1.49 -13.07 -28.67
N HIS A 38 1.75 -13.48 -29.92
CA HIS A 38 2.43 -12.64 -30.91
C HIS A 38 1.44 -12.15 -31.95
N GLU A 39 1.52 -10.88 -32.34
CA GLU A 39 0.59 -10.25 -33.27
C GLU A 39 0.48 -10.98 -34.64
N ASN A 40 1.58 -11.55 -35.09
CA ASN A 40 1.69 -12.20 -36.41
C ASN A 40 1.75 -13.74 -36.35
N ALA A 41 1.60 -14.32 -35.16
CA ALA A 41 1.56 -15.77 -35.02
C ALA A 41 0.17 -16.32 -35.39
N LYS A 42 0.17 -17.45 -36.11
CA LYS A 42 -1.10 -18.12 -36.47
C LYS A 42 -1.73 -18.85 -35.28
N GLU A 43 -0.95 -19.18 -34.26
CA GLU A 43 -1.41 -19.83 -33.03
C GLU A 43 -0.71 -19.22 -31.83
N ALA A 44 -1.46 -19.03 -30.75
CA ALA A 44 -0.91 -18.68 -29.45
C ALA A 44 -0.76 -19.97 -28.65
N GLU A 45 0.45 -20.28 -28.21
CA GLU A 45 0.68 -21.42 -27.31
C GLU A 45 0.47 -20.98 -25.86
N PRO A 46 -0.60 -21.43 -25.18
CA PRO A 46 -0.74 -21.23 -23.76
C PRO A 46 0.26 -22.13 -23.03
N LYS A 47 1.33 -21.56 -22.52
CA LYS A 47 2.21 -22.26 -21.59
C LYS A 47 1.57 -22.18 -20.20
N VAL A 48 1.00 -23.29 -19.73
CA VAL A 48 0.58 -23.40 -18.34
C VAL A 48 1.85 -23.34 -17.49
N VAL A 49 2.12 -22.18 -16.91
CA VAL A 49 3.07 -22.08 -15.83
C VAL A 49 2.26 -22.49 -14.60
N MET A 50 2.40 -23.77 -14.20
CA MET A 50 1.98 -24.14 -12.86
C MET A 50 2.57 -23.08 -11.93
N PRO A 51 1.75 -22.32 -11.17
CA PRO A 51 2.32 -21.48 -10.16
C PRO A 51 3.14 -22.45 -9.31
N VAL A 52 4.47 -22.27 -9.31
CA VAL A 52 5.25 -22.80 -8.21
C VAL A 52 4.47 -22.30 -7.01
N PRO A 53 4.01 -23.16 -6.08
CA PRO A 53 3.46 -22.68 -4.85
C PRO A 53 4.56 -21.77 -4.32
N ILE A 54 4.43 -20.47 -4.59
CA ILE A 54 5.10 -19.51 -3.78
C ILE A 54 4.45 -19.84 -2.47
N SER A 55 5.14 -20.62 -1.65
CA SER A 55 4.99 -20.49 -0.23
C SER A 55 5.24 -19.00 -0.07
N LEU A 56 4.16 -18.21 -0.20
CA LEU A 56 4.15 -16.91 0.41
C LEU A 56 4.77 -17.24 1.75
N PRO A 57 5.96 -16.71 2.07
CA PRO A 57 6.40 -16.88 3.40
C PRO A 57 5.13 -16.59 4.16
N THR A 58 4.65 -17.54 4.95
CA THR A 58 3.68 -17.29 5.96
C THR A 58 4.43 -16.34 6.87
N ALA A 59 4.62 -15.16 6.34
CA ALA A 59 5.12 -13.98 7.00
C ALA A 59 3.96 -13.37 7.75
N GLN A 60 3.33 -14.20 8.49
CA GLN A 60 3.18 -13.93 9.88
C GLN A 60 4.50 -14.35 10.56
N THR A 61 5.63 -13.85 10.11
CA THR A 61 6.58 -13.35 11.04
C THR A 61 5.81 -12.19 11.67
N LYS A 62 4.99 -12.50 12.71
CA LYS A 62 4.74 -11.52 13.74
C LYS A 62 6.12 -11.00 14.04
N LEU A 63 6.46 -9.87 13.47
CA LEU A 63 7.56 -9.06 13.96
C LEU A 63 7.36 -9.12 15.48
N PRO A 64 8.38 -9.44 16.28
CA PRO A 64 8.22 -9.44 17.73
C PRO A 64 7.52 -8.13 18.08
N PRO A 65 6.59 -8.09 19.03
CA PRO A 65 5.83 -6.92 19.41
C PRO A 65 6.81 -5.78 19.64
N SER A 66 6.98 -4.96 18.65
CA SER A 66 8.17 -4.14 18.52
C SER A 66 7.81 -2.70 18.39
N GLY A 67 7.02 -2.26 19.36
CA GLY A 67 6.87 -0.88 19.62
C GLY A 67 5.42 -0.41 19.53
N ARG A 68 5.14 0.47 20.45
CA ARG A 68 3.88 1.16 20.60
C ARG A 68 4.09 2.63 20.28
N LEU A 69 3.21 3.18 19.48
CA LEU A 69 3.08 4.62 19.26
C LEU A 69 1.86 5.11 20.05
N ASP A 70 2.10 5.95 21.02
CA ASP A 70 1.04 6.63 21.76
C ASP A 70 0.51 7.80 20.93
N LEU A 71 -0.41 7.46 20.01
CA LEU A 71 -1.04 8.40 19.07
C LEU A 71 -2.56 8.43 19.31
N PRO A 72 -3.22 9.55 19.00
CA PRO A 72 -4.68 9.70 19.18
C PRO A 72 -5.46 8.95 18.08
N VAL A 73 -5.14 7.69 17.85
CA VAL A 73 -5.80 6.85 16.84
C VAL A 73 -7.17 6.37 17.34
N LYS A 74 -8.15 6.25 16.43
CA LYS A 74 -9.57 6.10 16.81
C LYS A 74 -10.25 4.83 16.28
N LYS A 75 -9.57 4.05 15.44
CA LYS A 75 -10.14 2.87 14.80
C LYS A 75 -9.43 1.61 15.26
N LYS A 76 -10.07 0.46 15.06
CA LYS A 76 -9.42 -0.85 15.31
C LYS A 76 -8.12 -1.02 14.54
N MET A 77 -8.05 -0.45 13.35
CA MET A 77 -6.86 -0.43 12.51
C MET A 77 -6.60 0.98 12.03
N ASN A 78 -5.36 1.41 12.13
CA ASN A 78 -4.96 2.78 11.84
C ASN A 78 -3.70 2.76 10.98
N VAL A 79 -3.77 3.44 9.85
CA VAL A 79 -2.67 3.63 8.90
C VAL A 79 -2.01 4.95 9.21
N VAL A 80 -0.78 4.92 9.66
CA VAL A 80 0.00 6.11 10.03
C VAL A 80 1.19 6.23 9.09
N VAL A 81 1.17 7.25 8.23
CA VAL A 81 2.28 7.54 7.30
C VAL A 81 3.15 8.66 7.86
N THR A 82 4.47 8.52 7.75
CA THR A 82 5.37 9.63 8.08
C THR A 82 5.34 10.70 6.99
N LEU A 83 5.41 11.95 7.38
CA LEU A 83 5.30 13.12 6.52
C LEU A 83 6.40 14.13 6.84
N ALA A 84 6.93 14.79 5.80
CA ALA A 84 7.58 16.09 5.91
C ALA A 84 7.00 17.01 4.82
N SER A 85 6.69 18.25 5.17
CA SER A 85 5.99 19.20 4.27
C SER A 85 6.75 19.48 2.97
N TRP A 86 8.06 19.35 3.01
CA TRP A 86 8.97 19.54 1.89
C TRP A 86 9.23 18.26 1.06
N CYS A 87 8.78 17.08 1.50
CA CYS A 87 9.08 15.79 0.88
C CYS A 87 8.32 15.59 -0.44
N PRO A 88 8.97 15.56 -1.62
CA PRO A 88 8.27 15.42 -2.89
C PRO A 88 7.57 14.06 -3.05
N VAL A 89 8.16 13.00 -2.49
CA VAL A 89 7.57 11.64 -2.53
C VAL A 89 6.30 11.62 -1.70
N CYS A 90 6.30 12.23 -0.50
CA CYS A 90 5.12 12.33 0.35
C CYS A 90 3.98 13.10 -0.37
N LEU A 91 4.31 14.15 -1.10
CA LEU A 91 3.34 14.89 -1.93
C LEU A 91 2.75 14.00 -3.04
N GLY A 92 3.58 13.19 -3.69
CA GLY A 92 3.15 12.27 -4.75
C GLY A 92 2.16 11.20 -4.28
N GLU A 93 2.22 10.82 -3.00
CA GLU A 93 1.37 9.78 -2.42
C GLU A 93 -0.02 10.26 -1.96
N VAL A 94 -0.27 11.56 -1.90
CA VAL A 94 -1.55 12.11 -1.41
C VAL A 94 -2.76 11.56 -2.17
N GLU A 95 -2.65 11.45 -3.50
CA GLU A 95 -3.75 10.93 -4.33
C GLU A 95 -3.95 9.42 -4.13
N HIS A 96 -2.88 8.68 -3.86
CA HIS A 96 -2.98 7.28 -3.53
C HIS A 96 -3.72 7.09 -2.19
N PHE A 97 -3.39 7.86 -1.16
CA PHE A 97 -4.11 7.86 0.11
C PHE A 97 -5.58 8.24 -0.04
N ARG A 98 -5.92 9.20 -0.91
CA ARG A 98 -7.32 9.55 -1.19
C ARG A 98 -8.10 8.34 -1.70
N ARG A 99 -7.52 7.56 -2.62
CA ARG A 99 -8.14 6.31 -3.11
C ARG A 99 -8.27 5.25 -2.03
N LEU A 100 -7.28 5.07 -1.18
CA LEU A 100 -7.36 4.15 -0.04
C LEU A 100 -8.49 4.55 0.91
N THR A 101 -8.55 5.81 1.32
CA THR A 101 -9.57 6.33 2.24
C THR A 101 -10.97 6.19 1.65
N GLN A 102 -11.16 6.42 0.36
CA GLN A 102 -12.46 6.20 -0.31
C GLN A 102 -12.91 4.73 -0.25
N ASN A 103 -11.99 3.78 -0.26
CA ASN A 103 -12.31 2.36 -0.30
C ASN A 103 -12.47 1.72 1.09
N VAL A 104 -11.66 2.13 2.07
CA VAL A 104 -11.64 1.48 3.40
C VAL A 104 -11.65 2.47 4.59
N GLY A 105 -11.80 3.77 4.34
CA GLY A 105 -11.78 4.80 5.39
C GLY A 105 -12.96 4.72 6.37
N GLY A 106 -14.04 4.02 6.03
CA GLY A 106 -15.12 3.69 6.97
C GLY A 106 -14.66 2.73 8.08
N GLU A 107 -13.72 1.85 7.78
CA GLU A 107 -13.24 0.76 8.64
C GLU A 107 -11.92 1.11 9.34
N MET A 108 -11.07 1.88 8.67
CA MET A 108 -9.72 2.21 9.12
C MET A 108 -9.54 3.71 9.35
N GLY A 109 -8.63 4.06 10.27
CA GLY A 109 -8.15 5.42 10.44
C GLY A 109 -6.97 5.71 9.50
N PHE A 110 -6.88 6.93 9.00
CA PHE A 110 -5.76 7.38 8.17
C PHE A 110 -5.16 8.64 8.75
N TYR A 111 -3.89 8.57 9.09
CA TYR A 111 -3.16 9.63 9.78
C TYR A 111 -1.81 9.89 9.11
N ALA A 112 -1.35 11.14 9.15
CA ALA A 112 0.03 11.47 8.83
C ALA A 112 0.75 11.99 10.07
N PHE A 113 1.95 11.48 10.30
CA PHE A 113 2.82 11.89 11.40
C PHE A 113 3.93 12.78 10.84
N PRO A 114 3.94 14.10 11.16
CA PRO A 114 5.02 14.98 10.74
C PRO A 114 6.28 14.67 11.53
N ILE A 115 7.29 14.16 10.84
CA ILE A 115 8.55 13.73 11.45
C ILE A 115 9.55 14.88 11.59
N ASP A 116 9.50 15.88 10.70
CA ASP A 116 10.38 17.01 10.73
C ASP A 116 10.02 17.95 11.90
N PRO A 117 10.93 18.21 12.85
CA PRO A 117 10.65 19.14 13.94
C PRO A 117 10.43 20.59 13.48
N GLU A 118 10.89 20.94 12.27
CA GLU A 118 10.65 22.26 11.66
C GLU A 118 9.27 22.38 10.98
N ASP A 119 8.53 21.31 10.85
CA ASP A 119 7.14 21.34 10.36
C ASP A 119 6.20 21.82 11.47
N ASP A 120 6.19 23.12 11.66
CA ASP A 120 5.26 23.80 12.58
C ASP A 120 3.82 23.78 12.04
N GLU A 121 2.88 24.22 12.88
CA GLU A 121 1.45 24.24 12.51
C GLU A 121 1.18 25.13 11.28
N ALA A 122 1.94 26.21 11.08
CA ALA A 122 1.75 27.10 9.93
C ALA A 122 2.13 26.39 8.62
N LYS A 123 3.26 25.69 8.60
CA LYS A 123 3.70 24.89 7.44
C LYS A 123 2.75 23.73 7.18
N LEU A 124 2.28 23.06 8.21
CA LEU A 124 1.32 21.95 8.08
C LEU A 124 -0.05 22.45 7.59
N GLU A 125 -0.48 23.63 8.00
CA GLU A 125 -1.71 24.23 7.51
C GLU A 125 -1.59 24.67 6.03
N GLU A 126 -0.45 25.21 5.63
CA GLU A 126 -0.15 25.48 4.21
C GLU A 126 -0.19 24.20 3.38
N PHE A 127 0.43 23.13 3.90
CA PHE A 127 0.39 21.81 3.27
C PHE A 127 -1.06 21.31 3.12
N ARG A 128 -1.88 21.37 4.19
CA ARG A 128 -3.31 20.99 4.15
C ARG A 128 -4.08 21.75 3.05
N LYS A 129 -3.88 23.07 2.98
CA LYS A 129 -4.53 23.91 1.97
C LYS A 129 -4.10 23.57 0.54
N LYS A 130 -2.82 23.30 0.36
CA LYS A 130 -2.23 23.01 -0.96
C LYS A 130 -2.68 21.67 -1.52
N VAL A 131 -2.72 20.60 -0.71
CA VAL A 131 -2.93 19.24 -1.22
C VAL A 131 -4.26 18.62 -0.80
N ASN A 132 -4.96 19.21 0.16
CA ASN A 132 -6.23 18.71 0.72
C ASN A 132 -6.17 17.17 0.96
N PRO A 133 -5.31 16.69 1.88
CA PRO A 133 -5.09 15.27 2.08
C PRO A 133 -6.34 14.59 2.64
N ALA A 134 -6.54 13.32 2.30
CA ALA A 134 -7.63 12.49 2.81
C ALA A 134 -7.27 11.75 4.12
N TYR A 135 -6.25 12.20 4.82
CA TYR A 135 -5.82 11.72 6.14
C TYR A 135 -5.74 12.87 7.13
N GLU A 136 -5.87 12.55 8.40
CA GLU A 136 -5.69 13.53 9.49
C GLU A 136 -4.18 13.73 9.75
N ILE A 137 -3.70 14.96 9.71
CA ILE A 137 -2.32 15.26 10.09
C ILE A 137 -2.28 15.44 11.61
N LEU A 138 -1.48 14.61 12.27
CA LEU A 138 -1.27 14.67 13.71
C LEU A 138 -0.42 15.89 14.05
N SER A 139 -1.09 16.99 14.40
CA SER A 139 -0.42 18.26 14.69
C SER A 139 0.34 18.19 16.00
N ASN A 140 1.50 18.87 16.04
CA ASN A 140 2.30 19.05 17.26
C ASN A 140 2.65 17.76 18.01
N PRO A 141 3.24 16.74 17.37
CA PRO A 141 3.70 15.57 18.10
C PRO A 141 4.71 15.97 19.15
N THR A 142 4.61 15.37 20.33
CA THR A 142 5.55 15.60 21.43
C THR A 142 6.94 15.06 21.09
N SER A 143 7.96 15.54 21.80
CA SER A 143 9.34 15.02 21.62
C SER A 143 9.41 13.51 21.86
N ALA A 144 8.66 12.99 22.86
CA ALA A 144 8.59 11.56 23.13
C ALA A 144 7.95 10.77 21.97
N GLN A 145 6.91 11.30 21.32
CA GLN A 145 6.28 10.67 20.15
C GLN A 145 7.21 10.68 18.95
N ARG A 146 7.95 11.77 18.72
CA ARG A 146 8.95 11.83 17.64
C ARG A 146 10.07 10.82 17.87
N GLU A 147 10.65 10.78 19.07
CA GLU A 147 11.69 9.81 19.43
C GLU A 147 11.20 8.35 19.28
N ALA A 148 9.98 8.06 19.69
CA ALA A 148 9.38 6.73 19.51
C ALA A 148 9.23 6.38 18.04
N MET A 149 8.77 7.32 17.20
CA MET A 149 8.64 7.14 15.74
C MET A 149 10.00 6.91 15.10
N GLU A 150 11.00 7.75 15.39
CA GLU A 150 12.36 7.60 14.88
C GLU A 150 12.98 6.26 15.26
N LYS A 151 12.82 5.85 16.52
CA LYS A 151 13.27 4.55 17.00
C LYS A 151 12.64 3.39 16.21
N LEU A 152 11.35 3.45 15.96
CA LEU A 152 10.64 2.46 15.15
C LEU A 152 11.13 2.45 13.71
N MET A 153 11.34 3.62 13.10
CA MET A 153 11.85 3.70 11.73
C MET A 153 13.24 3.05 11.64
N VAL A 154 14.14 3.38 12.55
CA VAL A 154 15.49 2.77 12.59
C VAL A 154 15.42 1.27 12.88
N GLN A 155 14.57 0.84 13.80
CA GLN A 155 14.40 -0.56 14.14
C GLN A 155 13.90 -1.41 12.96
N HIS A 156 12.92 -0.91 12.19
CA HIS A 156 12.33 -1.65 11.08
C HIS A 156 13.11 -1.53 9.77
N PHE A 157 13.76 -0.39 9.53
CA PHE A 157 14.35 -0.09 8.22
C PHE A 157 15.86 0.13 8.24
N GLY A 158 16.47 0.25 9.43
CA GLY A 158 17.90 0.60 9.58
C GLY A 158 18.22 2.06 9.26
N GLU A 159 17.25 2.81 8.80
CA GLU A 159 17.34 4.21 8.35
C GLU A 159 16.00 4.93 8.55
N MET A 160 15.92 6.21 8.21
CA MET A 160 14.68 7.00 8.30
C MET A 160 14.18 7.41 6.91
N PRO A 161 13.73 6.48 6.05
CA PRO A 161 13.21 6.83 4.74
C PRO A 161 11.86 7.54 4.83
N LEU A 162 11.53 8.36 3.83
CA LEU A 162 10.24 9.04 3.73
C LEU A 162 9.58 8.78 2.37
N PRO A 163 8.28 8.48 2.37
CA PRO A 163 7.46 8.11 3.52
C PRO A 163 7.67 6.67 3.97
N VAL A 164 7.37 6.38 5.23
CA VAL A 164 7.11 5.01 5.71
C VAL A 164 5.72 4.95 6.29
N THR A 165 5.12 3.78 6.27
CA THR A 165 3.80 3.55 6.84
C THR A 165 3.88 2.51 7.94
N PHE A 166 3.28 2.81 9.08
CA PHE A 166 2.99 1.90 10.17
C PHE A 166 1.49 1.63 10.20
N ILE A 167 1.12 0.37 10.34
CA ILE A 167 -0.26 -0.02 10.58
C ILE A 167 -0.35 -0.40 12.06
N LEU A 168 -1.23 0.29 12.79
CA LEU A 168 -1.39 0.16 14.23
C LEU A 168 -2.78 -0.39 14.55
N ASP A 169 -2.88 -1.10 15.66
CA ASP A 169 -4.18 -1.40 16.27
C ASP A 169 -4.75 -0.20 17.05
N ASP A 170 -5.84 -0.41 17.77
CA ASP A 170 -6.49 0.61 18.61
C ASP A 170 -5.74 0.93 19.91
N GLN A 171 -4.72 0.13 20.23
CA GLN A 171 -3.83 0.34 21.38
C GLN A 171 -2.52 1.04 20.96
N GLY A 172 -2.32 1.27 19.66
CA GLY A 172 -1.11 1.85 19.08
C GLY A 172 0.03 0.84 18.91
N GLU A 173 -0.24 -0.46 19.05
CA GLU A 173 0.76 -1.50 18.77
C GLU A 173 0.96 -1.64 17.25
N VAL A 174 2.22 -1.79 16.83
CA VAL A 174 2.59 -1.94 15.42
C VAL A 174 2.21 -3.34 14.93
N LEU A 175 1.27 -3.41 13.99
CA LEU A 175 0.87 -4.63 13.30
C LEU A 175 1.72 -4.92 12.08
N GLU A 176 2.08 -3.86 11.34
CA GLU A 176 2.86 -3.94 10.10
C GLU A 176 3.65 -2.63 9.90
N ALA A 177 4.80 -2.72 9.24
CA ALA A 177 5.63 -1.56 8.87
C ALA A 177 6.16 -1.73 7.45
N MET A 178 6.12 -0.67 6.63
CA MET A 178 6.57 -0.73 5.25
C MET A 178 7.16 0.60 4.76
N LYS A 179 8.10 0.54 3.82
CA LYS A 179 8.57 1.72 3.07
C LYS A 179 7.48 2.12 2.06
N GLY A 180 7.22 3.42 1.95
CA GLY A 180 6.17 3.94 1.07
C GLY A 180 4.77 3.77 1.67
N THR A 181 3.80 3.50 0.80
CA THR A 181 2.37 3.44 1.12
C THR A 181 1.80 2.06 0.84
N PRO A 182 0.82 1.59 1.65
CA PRO A 182 0.22 0.29 1.46
C PRO A 182 -0.65 0.25 0.19
N THR A 183 -0.79 -0.91 -0.39
CA THR A 183 -1.83 -1.17 -1.40
C THR A 183 -3.17 -1.49 -0.75
N LEU A 184 -4.26 -1.30 -1.48
CA LEU A 184 -5.59 -1.68 -1.01
C LEU A 184 -5.69 -3.17 -0.65
N SER A 185 -5.02 -4.04 -1.40
CA SER A 185 -5.00 -5.48 -1.14
C SER A 185 -4.31 -5.81 0.17
N GLN A 186 -3.18 -5.15 0.49
CA GLN A 186 -2.49 -5.32 1.78
C GLN A 186 -3.40 -4.91 2.94
N LEU A 187 -4.06 -3.75 2.85
CA LEU A 187 -4.97 -3.30 3.91
C LEU A 187 -6.15 -4.25 4.12
N ARG A 188 -6.73 -4.79 3.05
CA ARG A 188 -7.82 -5.76 3.14
C ARG A 188 -7.40 -7.09 3.75
N LEU A 189 -6.18 -7.55 3.48
CA LEU A 189 -5.63 -8.77 4.08
C LEU A 189 -5.42 -8.65 5.60
N LEU A 190 -5.01 -7.46 6.06
CA LEU A 190 -4.80 -7.21 7.49
C LEU A 190 -6.11 -7.00 8.26
N ASN A 191 -7.19 -6.65 7.58
CA ASN A 191 -8.51 -6.38 8.19
C ASN A 191 -9.43 -7.62 8.25
N GLN A 192 -8.93 -8.80 7.93
CA GLN A 192 -9.66 -10.07 8.04
C GLN A 192 -9.45 -10.67 9.44
#